data_a9f90437edab1704ba85dec93a85812c
#
_entry.id   a9f90437edab1704ba85dec93a85812c
#
_cell.length_a   1.000
_cell.length_b   1.000
_cell.length_c   1.000
_cell.angle_alpha   90.00
_cell.angle_beta   90.00
_cell.angle_gamma   90.00
#
_symmetry.space_group_name_H-M   'P 1'
#
loop_
_entity.id
_entity.type
_entity.pdbx_description
1 polymer ?
#
loop_
_entity_poly.entity_id
_entity_poly.type
_entity_poly.pdbx_seq_one_letter_code
_entity_poly.pdbx_strand_id
1 'polypeptide(L)'
;MKRLIIFDLDGTLLDTLEDLCDATNYALRSENFPERSLDEVRNFVGNGIRLLIERAVPQGTPPAVTDRVFGVFKSYYADHCMIKTVPYAGIADALRLLKAQGCLLGVVSNKADAPAKAIVAHYFPAVFDSVVGEREGVRKKPAPDAVFETVKALGCTIDELVYVGDSDVDAQTAQNAGCCCVLVSWGFRERALLESFSPSAVVDTAEELLKELIK
;
A
#
# COMPACT_ATOMS: atom_id res chain seq x y z
N MET A 1 -16.22 -16.13 10.39
CA MET A 1 -14.85 -15.82 9.93
C MET A 1 -14.90 -15.45 8.46
N LYS A 2 -14.27 -14.35 8.08
CA LYS A 2 -14.16 -13.93 6.68
C LYS A 2 -13.17 -14.85 5.94
N ARG A 3 -13.49 -15.20 4.69
CA ARG A 3 -12.72 -16.15 3.91
C ARG A 3 -11.53 -15.49 3.17
N LEU A 4 -11.69 -14.24 2.74
CA LEU A 4 -10.70 -13.48 1.99
C LEU A 4 -10.27 -12.22 2.75
N ILE A 5 -8.98 -12.00 2.83
CA ILE A 5 -8.41 -10.77 3.39
C ILE A 5 -7.51 -10.15 2.32
N ILE A 6 -7.82 -8.92 1.92
CA ILE A 6 -7.00 -8.15 0.99
C ILE A 6 -6.27 -7.06 1.77
N PHE A 7 -4.97 -6.98 1.61
CA PHE A 7 -4.10 -6.00 2.23
C PHE A 7 -3.61 -4.96 1.22
N ASP A 8 -3.45 -3.72 1.64
CA ASP A 8 -2.49 -2.83 1.00
C ASP A 8 -1.06 -3.28 1.32
N LEU A 9 -0.08 -2.69 0.66
CA LEU A 9 1.33 -3.05 0.76
C LEU A 9 2.14 -2.03 1.55
N ASP A 10 2.32 -0.83 0.95
CA ASP A 10 3.18 0.23 1.48
C ASP A 10 2.49 0.93 2.66
N GLY A 11 3.04 0.86 3.88
CA GLY A 11 2.42 1.37 5.11
C GLY A 11 1.53 0.37 5.85
N THR A 12 1.15 -0.73 5.22
CA THR A 12 0.30 -1.76 5.82
C THR A 12 1.08 -3.03 6.15
N LEU A 13 1.68 -3.66 5.16
CA LEU A 13 2.50 -4.87 5.31
C LEU A 13 3.97 -4.55 5.50
N LEU A 14 4.46 -3.54 4.76
CA LEU A 14 5.86 -3.13 4.69
C LEU A 14 6.02 -1.66 5.05
N ASP A 15 7.00 -1.35 5.89
CA ASP A 15 7.53 0.00 6.04
C ASP A 15 8.49 0.29 4.89
N THR A 16 7.99 1.01 3.90
CA THR A 16 8.72 1.37 2.68
C THR A 16 9.13 2.85 2.65
N LEU A 17 8.85 3.60 3.74
CA LEU A 17 8.91 5.05 3.73
C LEU A 17 10.32 5.58 3.48
N GLU A 18 11.35 4.98 4.11
CA GLU A 18 12.72 5.46 3.97
C GLU A 18 13.26 5.26 2.53
N ASP A 19 13.01 4.11 1.90
CA ASP A 19 13.40 3.87 0.52
C ASP A 19 12.67 4.80 -0.46
N LEU A 20 11.40 5.10 -0.21
CA LEU A 20 10.63 6.09 -0.97
C LEU A 20 11.19 7.50 -0.80
N CYS A 21 11.58 7.88 0.42
CA CYS A 21 12.18 9.17 0.72
C CYS A 21 13.55 9.33 0.04
N ASP A 22 14.42 8.32 0.14
CA ASP A 22 15.73 8.32 -0.49
C ASP A 22 15.62 8.44 -2.01
N ALA A 23 14.72 7.68 -2.63
CA ALA A 23 14.50 7.74 -4.07
C ALA A 23 13.89 9.08 -4.53
N THR A 24 12.98 9.65 -3.74
CA THR A 24 12.42 10.98 -4.00
C THR A 24 13.51 12.04 -3.97
N ASN A 25 14.34 12.04 -2.93
CA ASN A 25 15.41 13.01 -2.77
C ASN A 25 16.53 12.82 -3.81
N TYR A 26 16.85 11.58 -4.17
CA TYR A 26 17.75 11.31 -5.29
C TYR A 26 17.24 11.94 -6.60
N ALA A 27 15.95 11.78 -6.89
CA ALA A 27 15.33 12.33 -8.09
C ALA A 27 15.26 13.87 -8.06
N LEU A 28 14.94 14.48 -6.92
CA LEU A 28 14.91 15.93 -6.76
C LEU A 28 16.29 16.58 -6.99
N ARG A 29 17.36 15.94 -6.49
CA ARG A 29 18.75 16.39 -6.71
C ARG A 29 19.13 16.48 -8.19
N SER A 30 18.54 15.64 -9.05
CA SER A 30 18.87 15.66 -10.50
C SER A 30 18.49 16.97 -11.20
N GLU A 31 17.53 17.72 -10.65
CA GLU A 31 17.11 19.03 -11.14
C GLU A 31 17.52 20.17 -10.16
N ASN A 32 18.43 19.90 -9.20
CA ASN A 32 18.84 20.82 -8.15
C ASN A 32 17.67 21.35 -7.30
N PHE A 33 16.63 20.56 -7.10
CA PHE A 33 15.51 20.88 -6.21
C PHE A 33 15.85 20.60 -4.74
N PRO A 34 15.21 21.31 -3.79
CA PRO A 34 15.37 21.03 -2.37
C PRO A 34 14.85 19.63 -2.02
N GLU A 35 15.56 18.97 -1.11
CA GLU A 35 15.14 17.68 -0.58
C GLU A 35 13.88 17.82 0.29
N ARG A 36 13.15 16.73 0.42
CA ARG A 36 11.98 16.59 1.29
C ARG A 36 12.32 15.78 2.53
N SER A 37 11.77 16.19 3.66
CA SER A 37 11.84 15.42 4.88
C SER A 37 11.04 14.12 4.80
N LEU A 38 11.32 13.18 5.71
CA LEU A 38 10.59 11.92 5.80
C LEU A 38 9.08 12.15 6.03
N ASP A 39 8.73 13.14 6.88
CA ASP A 39 7.34 13.47 7.17
C ASP A 39 6.61 14.11 5.97
N GLU A 40 7.29 14.93 5.16
CA GLU A 40 6.71 15.43 3.92
C GLU A 40 6.43 14.27 2.96
N VAL A 41 7.40 13.37 2.77
CA VAL A 41 7.23 12.21 1.87
C VAL A 41 6.13 11.29 2.38
N ARG A 42 6.03 11.03 3.70
CA ARG A 42 4.92 10.29 4.31
C ARG A 42 3.55 10.84 3.89
N ASN A 43 3.39 12.16 3.90
CA ASN A 43 2.15 12.82 3.50
C ASN A 43 1.87 12.76 1.99
N PHE A 44 2.91 12.59 1.17
CA PHE A 44 2.77 12.53 -0.29
C PHE A 44 2.40 11.13 -0.81
N VAL A 45 2.74 10.08 -0.06
CA VAL A 45 2.53 8.66 -0.43
C VAL A 45 1.03 8.27 -0.36
N GLY A 46 0.65 7.20 -1.06
CA GLY A 46 -0.68 6.56 -1.02
C GLY A 46 -1.40 6.54 -2.38
N ASN A 47 -1.18 7.53 -3.23
CA ASN A 47 -1.89 7.67 -4.51
C ASN A 47 -1.04 7.27 -5.74
N GLY A 48 0.02 6.48 -5.53
CA GLY A 48 0.99 6.08 -6.55
C GLY A 48 2.14 7.07 -6.72
N ILE A 49 3.22 6.59 -7.33
CA ILE A 49 4.51 7.32 -7.40
C ILE A 49 4.46 8.58 -8.28
N ARG A 50 3.54 8.64 -9.25
CA ARG A 50 3.38 9.85 -10.07
C ARG A 50 2.96 11.04 -9.20
N LEU A 51 1.94 10.86 -8.39
CA LEU A 51 1.42 11.93 -7.53
C LEU A 51 2.39 12.24 -6.38
N LEU A 52 3.14 11.26 -5.88
CA LEU A 52 4.25 11.50 -4.96
C LEU A 52 5.24 12.52 -5.53
N ILE A 53 5.69 12.33 -6.76
CA ILE A 53 6.66 13.25 -7.40
C ILE A 53 6.03 14.61 -7.69
N GLU A 54 4.79 14.68 -8.16
CA GLU A 54 4.08 15.94 -8.38
C GLU A 54 3.94 16.78 -7.10
N ARG A 55 3.77 16.13 -5.94
CA ARG A 55 3.74 16.80 -4.62
C ARG A 55 5.13 17.17 -4.12
N ALA A 56 6.16 16.40 -4.50
CA ALA A 56 7.53 16.60 -4.03
C ALA A 56 8.26 17.75 -4.75
N VAL A 57 8.02 17.96 -6.04
CA VAL A 57 8.67 19.05 -6.78
C VAL A 57 8.17 20.42 -6.30
N PRO A 58 8.96 21.49 -6.46
CA PRO A 58 8.51 22.85 -6.11
C PRO A 58 7.26 23.24 -6.88
N GLN A 59 6.41 24.04 -6.23
CA GLN A 59 5.19 24.56 -6.85
C GLN A 59 5.52 25.36 -8.12
N GLY A 60 4.77 25.15 -9.20
CA GLY A 60 4.98 25.81 -10.49
C GLY A 60 6.03 25.14 -11.37
N THR A 61 6.59 23.96 -10.96
CA THR A 61 7.49 23.20 -11.83
C THR A 61 6.79 22.81 -13.13
N PRO A 62 7.39 23.10 -14.30
CA PRO A 62 6.82 22.70 -15.59
C PRO A 62 6.61 21.19 -15.71
N PRO A 63 5.53 20.70 -16.36
CA PRO A 63 5.24 19.27 -16.51
C PRO A 63 6.41 18.45 -17.07
N ALA A 64 7.12 18.98 -18.08
CA ALA A 64 8.27 18.31 -18.68
C ALA A 64 9.45 18.11 -17.68
N VAL A 65 9.61 19.01 -16.71
CA VAL A 65 10.62 18.87 -15.65
C VAL A 65 10.16 17.80 -14.64
N THR A 66 8.89 17.85 -14.24
CA THR A 66 8.28 16.82 -13.38
C THR A 66 8.42 15.43 -14.00
N ASP A 67 8.22 15.31 -15.33
CA ASP A 67 8.39 14.04 -16.06
C ASP A 67 9.84 13.52 -16.00
N ARG A 68 10.84 14.40 -16.07
CA ARG A 68 12.24 13.99 -15.90
C ARG A 68 12.51 13.50 -14.48
N VAL A 69 12.10 14.26 -13.45
CA VAL A 69 12.24 13.85 -12.04
C VAL A 69 11.55 12.48 -11.82
N PHE A 70 10.36 12.29 -12.34
CA PHE A 70 9.64 11.02 -12.26
C PHE A 70 10.40 9.88 -12.95
N GLY A 71 11.00 10.12 -14.11
CA GLY A 71 11.84 9.14 -14.80
C GLY A 71 13.06 8.71 -13.97
N VAL A 72 13.76 9.70 -13.37
CA VAL A 72 14.90 9.44 -12.48
C VAL A 72 14.47 8.66 -11.24
N PHE A 73 13.35 9.04 -10.60
CA PHE A 73 12.79 8.31 -9.48
C PHE A 73 12.53 6.83 -9.84
N LYS A 74 11.84 6.58 -10.94
CA LYS A 74 11.50 5.21 -11.37
C LYS A 74 12.74 4.35 -11.57
N SER A 75 13.73 4.89 -12.24
CA SER A 75 14.99 4.17 -12.50
C SER A 75 15.72 3.85 -11.20
N TYR A 76 15.87 4.83 -10.30
CA TYR A 76 16.57 4.64 -9.03
C TYR A 76 15.81 3.68 -8.10
N TYR A 77 14.49 3.89 -7.93
CA TYR A 77 13.66 3.09 -7.03
C TYR A 77 13.56 1.62 -7.45
N ALA A 78 13.67 1.32 -8.75
CA ALA A 78 13.65 -0.06 -9.25
C ALA A 78 14.74 -0.94 -8.60
N ASP A 79 15.92 -0.37 -8.37
CA ASP A 79 17.08 -1.08 -7.82
C ASP A 79 17.28 -0.86 -6.31
N HIS A 80 16.54 0.11 -5.71
CA HIS A 80 16.78 0.57 -4.33
C HIS A 80 15.54 0.47 -3.43
N CYS A 81 14.46 -0.20 -3.85
CA CYS A 81 13.20 -0.25 -3.11
C CYS A 81 13.16 -1.30 -1.99
N MET A 82 14.26 -2.00 -1.71
CA MET A 82 14.38 -3.05 -0.69
C MET A 82 15.65 -2.92 0.14
N ILE A 83 16.19 -1.71 0.29
CA ILE A 83 17.42 -1.46 1.08
C ILE A 83 17.09 -1.28 2.56
N LYS A 84 16.09 -0.46 2.86
CA LYS A 84 15.62 -0.14 4.21
C LYS A 84 14.21 -0.66 4.48
N THR A 85 13.50 -1.04 3.43
CA THR A 85 12.16 -1.63 3.54
C THR A 85 12.18 -2.88 4.40
N VAL A 86 11.23 -2.98 5.32
CA VAL A 86 11.08 -4.13 6.23
C VAL A 86 9.60 -4.43 6.49
N PRO A 87 9.22 -5.68 6.77
CA PRO A 87 7.88 -5.98 7.28
C PRO A 87 7.62 -5.30 8.63
N TYR A 88 6.41 -4.77 8.83
CA TYR A 88 6.02 -4.31 10.16
C TYR A 88 6.05 -5.45 11.19
N ALA A 89 6.32 -5.08 12.44
CA ALA A 89 6.47 -6.05 13.54
C ALA A 89 5.23 -6.95 13.66
N GLY A 90 5.43 -8.27 13.71
CA GLY A 90 4.38 -9.28 13.88
C GLY A 90 3.57 -9.60 12.63
N ILE A 91 3.69 -8.84 11.53
CA ILE A 91 2.90 -9.06 10.30
C ILE A 91 3.17 -10.44 9.70
N ALA A 92 4.43 -10.86 9.60
CA ALA A 92 4.76 -12.18 9.02
C ALA A 92 4.13 -13.33 9.81
N ASP A 93 4.07 -13.21 11.15
CA ASP A 93 3.43 -14.19 12.02
C ASP A 93 1.92 -14.18 11.87
N ALA A 94 1.30 -13.00 11.84
CA ALA A 94 -0.13 -12.86 11.64
C ALA A 94 -0.58 -13.48 10.31
N LEU A 95 0.15 -13.21 9.21
CA LEU A 95 -0.15 -13.78 7.89
C LEU A 95 -0.05 -15.31 7.89
N ARG A 96 0.98 -15.89 8.55
CA ARG A 96 1.11 -17.35 8.68
C ARG A 96 -0.07 -17.96 9.45
N LEU A 97 -0.50 -17.32 10.53
CA LEU A 97 -1.63 -17.79 11.32
C LEU A 97 -2.95 -17.70 10.53
N LEU A 98 -3.18 -16.63 9.77
CA LEU A 98 -4.36 -16.52 8.90
C LEU A 98 -4.38 -17.60 7.82
N LYS A 99 -3.23 -17.90 7.19
CA LYS A 99 -3.13 -19.01 6.24
C LYS A 99 -3.41 -20.36 6.89
N ALA A 100 -2.89 -20.61 8.10
CA ALA A 100 -3.15 -21.84 8.85
C ALA A 100 -4.63 -22.01 9.20
N GLN A 101 -5.38 -20.93 9.29
CA GLN A 101 -6.85 -20.93 9.48
C GLN A 101 -7.64 -21.09 8.17
N GLY A 102 -6.95 -21.27 7.04
CA GLY A 102 -7.59 -21.47 5.73
C GLY A 102 -8.04 -20.18 5.05
N CYS A 103 -7.61 -19.00 5.52
CA CYS A 103 -7.90 -17.74 4.83
C CYS A 103 -7.16 -17.64 3.50
N LEU A 104 -7.83 -17.09 2.50
CA LEU A 104 -7.21 -16.61 1.26
C LEU A 104 -6.68 -15.20 1.50
N LEU A 105 -5.44 -14.94 1.06
CA LEU A 105 -4.78 -13.67 1.25
C LEU A 105 -4.47 -13.01 -0.09
N GLY A 106 -4.86 -11.75 -0.25
CA GLY A 106 -4.57 -10.94 -1.42
C GLY A 106 -3.82 -9.66 -1.07
N VAL A 107 -3.09 -9.12 -2.04
CA VAL A 107 -2.51 -7.77 -1.99
C VAL A 107 -3.10 -6.94 -3.12
N VAL A 108 -3.58 -5.72 -2.81
CA VAL A 108 -4.03 -4.71 -3.79
C VAL A 108 -3.35 -3.39 -3.47
N SER A 109 -2.45 -2.94 -4.35
CA SER A 109 -1.62 -1.75 -4.11
C SER A 109 -1.60 -0.78 -5.30
N ASN A 110 -1.40 0.51 -5.02
CA ASN A 110 -1.10 1.55 -6.01
C ASN A 110 0.38 1.56 -6.45
N LYS A 111 1.19 0.62 -5.94
CA LYS A 111 2.53 0.33 -6.45
C LYS A 111 2.43 -0.38 -7.80
N ALA A 112 3.31 -0.08 -8.75
CA ALA A 112 3.33 -0.76 -10.05
C ALA A 112 3.37 -2.29 -9.90
N ASP A 113 2.65 -3.02 -10.77
CA ASP A 113 2.36 -4.45 -10.60
C ASP A 113 3.62 -5.33 -10.47
N ALA A 114 4.60 -5.15 -11.36
CA ALA A 114 5.81 -5.97 -11.32
C ALA A 114 6.66 -5.73 -10.06
N PRO A 115 6.96 -4.47 -9.62
CA PRO A 115 7.59 -4.20 -8.35
C PRO A 115 6.79 -4.71 -7.13
N ALA A 116 5.45 -4.58 -7.13
CA ALA A 116 4.62 -5.09 -6.05
C ALA A 116 4.75 -6.60 -5.89
N LYS A 117 4.69 -7.34 -7.00
CA LYS A 117 4.88 -8.81 -7.01
C LYS A 117 6.28 -9.21 -6.55
N ALA A 118 7.32 -8.51 -7.01
CA ALA A 118 8.70 -8.81 -6.64
C ALA A 118 8.95 -8.64 -5.14
N ILE A 119 8.50 -7.51 -4.57
CA ILE A 119 8.71 -7.21 -3.15
C ILE A 119 7.88 -8.14 -2.25
N VAL A 120 6.64 -8.47 -2.63
CA VAL A 120 5.81 -9.45 -1.90
C VAL A 120 6.45 -10.83 -1.94
N ALA A 121 6.95 -11.28 -3.09
CA ALA A 121 7.62 -12.57 -3.20
C ALA A 121 8.92 -12.65 -2.37
N HIS A 122 9.62 -11.51 -2.21
CA HIS A 122 10.84 -11.43 -1.39
C HIS A 122 10.55 -11.55 0.11
N TYR A 123 9.61 -10.75 0.64
CA TYR A 123 9.34 -10.70 2.09
C TYR A 123 8.34 -11.76 2.57
N PHE A 124 7.44 -12.20 1.71
CA PHE A 124 6.34 -13.12 2.04
C PHE A 124 6.24 -14.27 1.02
N PRO A 125 7.29 -15.08 0.84
CA PRO A 125 7.31 -16.12 -0.19
C PRO A 125 6.17 -17.13 0.02
N ALA A 126 5.35 -17.36 -1.03
CA ALA A 126 4.22 -18.30 -1.06
C ALA A 126 3.11 -18.06 -0.01
N VAL A 127 3.00 -16.84 0.53
CA VAL A 127 1.95 -16.48 1.50
C VAL A 127 0.68 -16.01 0.83
N PHE A 128 0.79 -15.18 -0.21
CA PHE A 128 -0.36 -14.56 -0.88
C PHE A 128 -0.86 -15.38 -2.06
N ASP A 129 -2.19 -15.53 -2.14
CA ASP A 129 -2.88 -16.22 -3.22
C ASP A 129 -3.07 -15.32 -4.45
N SER A 130 -3.05 -14.00 -4.26
CA SER A 130 -3.15 -13.00 -5.32
C SER A 130 -2.36 -11.74 -4.96
N VAL A 131 -1.65 -11.16 -5.94
CA VAL A 131 -0.97 -9.86 -5.80
C VAL A 131 -1.27 -9.02 -7.02
N VAL A 132 -1.91 -7.88 -6.81
CA VAL A 132 -2.36 -6.96 -7.86
C VAL A 132 -1.82 -5.57 -7.56
N GLY A 133 -0.96 -5.07 -8.45
CA GLY A 133 -0.47 -3.69 -8.45
C GLY A 133 -1.12 -2.83 -9.53
N GLU A 134 -0.69 -1.55 -9.59
CA GLU A 134 -1.11 -0.60 -10.63
C GLU A 134 -0.64 -1.08 -12.00
N ARG A 135 -1.56 -1.13 -12.96
CA ARG A 135 -1.29 -1.49 -14.35
C ARG A 135 -2.29 -0.84 -15.30
N GLU A 136 -1.92 -0.78 -16.57
CA GLU A 136 -2.78 -0.25 -17.64
C GLU A 136 -4.13 -1.00 -17.71
N GLY A 137 -5.20 -0.27 -17.98
CA GLY A 137 -6.55 -0.81 -18.12
C GLY A 137 -7.30 -1.11 -16.82
N VAL A 138 -6.65 -0.96 -15.64
CA VAL A 138 -7.27 -1.12 -14.33
C VAL A 138 -7.15 0.20 -13.56
N ARG A 139 -8.29 0.76 -13.14
CA ARG A 139 -8.28 1.99 -12.34
C ARG A 139 -7.64 1.71 -10.98
N LYS A 140 -6.71 2.58 -10.59
CA LYS A 140 -6.03 2.47 -9.29
C LYS A 140 -6.94 2.83 -8.12
N LYS A 141 -6.59 2.41 -6.91
CA LYS A 141 -7.25 2.84 -5.67
C LYS A 141 -7.38 4.37 -5.61
N PRO A 142 -8.51 4.92 -5.18
CA PRO A 142 -9.62 4.26 -4.48
C PRO A 142 -10.69 3.59 -5.37
N ALA A 143 -10.47 3.45 -6.70
CA ALA A 143 -11.36 2.61 -7.50
C ALA A 143 -11.25 1.13 -7.05
N PRO A 144 -12.40 0.40 -6.97
CA PRO A 144 -12.41 -0.95 -6.42
C PRO A 144 -12.06 -2.04 -7.44
N ASP A 145 -11.62 -1.66 -8.63
CA ASP A 145 -11.44 -2.56 -9.79
C ASP A 145 -10.51 -3.75 -9.46
N ALA A 146 -9.34 -3.47 -8.86
CA ALA A 146 -8.38 -4.49 -8.46
C ALA A 146 -8.91 -5.39 -7.32
N VAL A 147 -9.76 -4.84 -6.44
CA VAL A 147 -10.45 -5.62 -5.39
C VAL A 147 -11.42 -6.61 -6.02
N PHE A 148 -12.27 -6.16 -6.93
CA PHE A 148 -13.23 -7.04 -7.63
C PHE A 148 -12.54 -8.12 -8.46
N GLU A 149 -11.44 -7.78 -9.11
CA GLU A 149 -10.63 -8.75 -9.83
C GLU A 149 -10.07 -9.83 -8.91
N THR A 150 -9.49 -9.43 -7.77
CA THR A 150 -8.94 -10.36 -6.76
C THR A 150 -10.04 -11.26 -6.19
N VAL A 151 -11.19 -10.72 -5.82
CA VAL A 151 -12.35 -11.47 -5.31
C VAL A 151 -12.81 -12.52 -6.34
N LYS A 152 -12.92 -12.12 -7.61
CA LYS A 152 -13.32 -13.02 -8.71
C LYS A 152 -12.27 -14.11 -8.95
N ALA A 153 -10.99 -13.75 -9.00
CA ALA A 153 -9.91 -14.70 -9.24
C ALA A 153 -9.80 -15.77 -8.16
N LEU A 154 -10.12 -15.43 -6.91
CA LEU A 154 -10.07 -16.34 -5.77
C LEU A 154 -11.41 -17.05 -5.48
N GLY A 155 -12.43 -16.84 -6.32
CA GLY A 155 -13.74 -17.50 -6.18
C GLY A 155 -14.48 -17.13 -4.90
N CYS A 156 -14.31 -15.90 -4.43
CA CYS A 156 -14.96 -15.35 -3.24
C CYS A 156 -16.09 -14.37 -3.61
N THR A 157 -16.82 -13.92 -2.60
CA THR A 157 -17.79 -12.83 -2.69
C THR A 157 -17.33 -11.63 -1.87
N ILE A 158 -17.92 -10.46 -2.12
CA ILE A 158 -17.58 -9.23 -1.36
C ILE A 158 -17.94 -9.38 0.12
N ASP A 159 -19.00 -10.11 0.46
CA ASP A 159 -19.41 -10.35 1.85
C ASP A 159 -18.40 -11.20 2.64
N GLU A 160 -17.57 -11.97 1.94
CA GLU A 160 -16.51 -12.78 2.54
C GLU A 160 -15.19 -12.00 2.72
N LEU A 161 -15.10 -10.75 2.20
CA LEU A 161 -13.91 -9.94 2.20
C LEU A 161 -13.79 -9.05 3.43
N VAL A 162 -12.56 -8.95 3.95
CA VAL A 162 -12.07 -7.80 4.74
C VAL A 162 -10.93 -7.14 3.99
N TYR A 163 -11.00 -5.83 3.84
CA TYR A 163 -9.91 -5.01 3.30
C TYR A 163 -9.11 -4.39 4.45
N VAL A 164 -7.78 -4.50 4.40
CA VAL A 164 -6.85 -3.97 5.41
C VAL A 164 -5.92 -2.95 4.76
N GLY A 165 -5.83 -1.76 5.35
CA GLY A 165 -4.97 -0.68 4.86
C GLY A 165 -4.60 0.31 5.95
N ASP A 166 -3.80 1.33 5.61
CA ASP A 166 -3.30 2.35 6.55
C ASP A 166 -3.68 3.79 6.17
N SER A 167 -4.50 3.97 5.14
CA SER A 167 -4.74 5.30 4.57
C SER A 167 -6.20 5.61 4.25
N ASP A 168 -6.46 6.88 3.99
CA ASP A 168 -7.70 7.41 3.42
C ASP A 168 -8.07 6.74 2.09
N VAL A 169 -7.06 6.44 1.27
CA VAL A 169 -7.25 5.74 -0.01
C VAL A 169 -7.80 4.33 0.22
N ASP A 170 -7.32 3.62 1.25
CA ASP A 170 -7.76 2.27 1.58
C ASP A 170 -9.19 2.25 2.13
N ALA A 171 -9.50 3.18 3.03
CA ALA A 171 -10.85 3.36 3.55
C ALA A 171 -11.85 3.60 2.42
N GLN A 172 -11.53 4.51 1.50
CA GLN A 172 -12.36 4.79 0.32
C GLN A 172 -12.44 3.59 -0.63
N THR A 173 -11.34 2.83 -0.80
CA THR A 173 -11.34 1.62 -1.62
C THR A 173 -12.31 0.57 -1.07
N ALA A 174 -12.25 0.31 0.23
CA ALA A 174 -13.17 -0.61 0.90
C ALA A 174 -14.64 -0.14 0.81
N GLN A 175 -14.88 1.15 1.02
CA GLN A 175 -16.20 1.75 0.86
C GLN A 175 -16.72 1.59 -0.57
N ASN A 176 -15.91 1.89 -1.58
CA ASN A 176 -16.28 1.76 -2.99
C ASN A 176 -16.49 0.30 -3.41
N ALA A 177 -15.79 -0.64 -2.78
CA ALA A 177 -15.97 -2.07 -2.97
C ALA A 177 -17.20 -2.63 -2.23
N GLY A 178 -17.71 -1.91 -1.22
CA GLY A 178 -18.81 -2.36 -0.37
C GLY A 178 -18.44 -3.49 0.60
N CYS A 179 -17.20 -3.52 1.07
CA CYS A 179 -16.69 -4.54 1.98
C CYS A 179 -16.32 -4.01 3.37
N CYS A 180 -16.12 -4.91 4.35
CA CYS A 180 -15.57 -4.54 5.65
C CYS A 180 -14.17 -3.95 5.50
N CYS A 181 -13.85 -2.94 6.33
CA CYS A 181 -12.57 -2.27 6.36
C CYS A 181 -11.98 -2.32 7.77
N VAL A 182 -10.74 -2.76 7.88
CA VAL A 182 -9.91 -2.62 9.08
C VAL A 182 -8.72 -1.74 8.73
N LEU A 183 -8.48 -0.69 9.51
CA LEU A 183 -7.35 0.20 9.28
C LEU A 183 -6.28 -0.01 10.36
N VAL A 184 -5.03 0.12 9.97
CA VAL A 184 -3.87 -0.03 10.85
C VAL A 184 -3.23 1.33 11.09
N SER A 185 -2.90 1.64 12.35
CA SER A 185 -2.40 2.96 12.75
C SER A 185 -0.87 3.10 12.71
N TRP A 186 -0.15 2.01 12.45
CA TRP A 186 1.32 2.04 12.35
C TRP A 186 1.85 2.55 11.01
N GLY A 187 0.96 2.77 10.02
CA GLY A 187 1.33 3.18 8.67
C GLY A 187 1.55 4.69 8.50
N PHE A 188 1.10 5.22 7.37
CA PHE A 188 1.44 6.58 6.94
C PHE A 188 0.44 7.65 7.39
N ARG A 189 -0.74 7.26 7.90
CA ARG A 189 -1.77 8.22 8.33
C ARG A 189 -2.01 8.17 9.83
N GLU A 190 -2.29 9.34 10.38
CA GLU A 190 -2.65 9.51 11.79
C GLU A 190 -3.96 8.79 12.12
N ARG A 191 -4.00 8.15 13.31
CA ARG A 191 -5.16 7.40 13.80
C ARG A 191 -6.46 8.20 13.74
N ALA A 192 -6.43 9.48 14.15
CA ALA A 192 -7.62 10.34 14.13
C ALA A 192 -8.23 10.51 12.73
N LEU A 193 -7.38 10.59 11.69
CA LEU A 193 -7.84 10.60 10.30
C LEU A 193 -8.47 9.27 9.91
N LEU A 194 -7.86 8.15 10.29
CA LEU A 194 -8.38 6.81 9.98
C LEU A 194 -9.76 6.58 10.62
N GLU A 195 -9.94 6.98 11.88
CA GLU A 195 -11.22 6.87 12.61
C GLU A 195 -12.33 7.70 11.96
N SER A 196 -12.00 8.82 11.28
CA SER A 196 -12.97 9.67 10.61
C SER A 196 -13.70 8.98 9.44
N PHE A 197 -13.14 7.92 8.88
CA PHE A 197 -13.76 7.09 7.84
C PHE A 197 -14.71 6.03 8.38
N SER A 198 -14.85 5.91 9.71
CA SER A 198 -15.72 4.92 10.38
C SER A 198 -15.47 3.48 9.90
N PRO A 199 -14.23 3.00 9.88
CA PRO A 199 -13.94 1.61 9.53
C PRO A 199 -14.54 0.65 10.57
N SER A 200 -14.55 -0.67 10.28
CA SER A 200 -14.99 -1.69 11.25
C SER A 200 -14.11 -1.70 12.50
N ALA A 201 -12.83 -1.43 12.35
CA ALA A 201 -11.87 -1.23 13.44
C ALA A 201 -10.65 -0.41 12.99
N VAL A 202 -10.01 0.28 13.94
CA VAL A 202 -8.63 0.79 13.81
C VAL A 202 -7.79 0.08 14.85
N VAL A 203 -6.71 -0.58 14.43
CA VAL A 203 -5.86 -1.42 15.29
C VAL A 203 -4.43 -0.89 15.31
N ASP A 204 -3.74 -1.07 16.44
CA ASP A 204 -2.40 -0.51 16.66
C ASP A 204 -1.27 -1.55 16.54
N THR A 205 -1.61 -2.84 16.54
CA THR A 205 -0.64 -3.94 16.48
C THR A 205 -1.10 -5.08 15.59
N ALA A 206 -0.15 -5.86 15.07
CA ALA A 206 -0.46 -7.07 14.29
C ALA A 206 -1.24 -8.12 15.10
N GLU A 207 -1.06 -8.15 16.44
CA GLU A 207 -1.83 -9.03 17.32
C GLU A 207 -3.30 -8.60 17.40
N GLU A 208 -3.57 -7.30 17.52
CA GLU A 208 -4.94 -6.77 17.47
C GLU A 208 -5.58 -7.00 16.11
N LEU A 209 -4.81 -6.78 15.02
CA LEU A 209 -5.26 -7.07 13.67
C LEU A 209 -5.67 -8.54 13.53
N LEU A 210 -4.82 -9.47 13.96
CA LEU A 210 -5.14 -10.89 13.91
C LEU A 210 -6.42 -11.22 14.69
N LYS A 211 -6.58 -10.70 15.91
CA LYS A 211 -7.78 -10.90 16.73
C LYS A 211 -9.04 -10.37 16.03
N GLU A 212 -8.94 -9.25 15.32
CA GLU A 212 -10.07 -8.68 14.59
C GLU A 212 -10.46 -9.54 13.38
N LEU A 213 -9.48 -10.05 12.64
CA LEU A 213 -9.69 -10.80 11.41
C LEU A 213 -10.22 -12.23 11.62
N ILE A 214 -10.01 -12.84 12.80
CA ILE A 214 -10.45 -14.21 13.12
C ILE A 214 -11.77 -14.29 13.89
N LYS A 215 -12.41 -13.14 14.19
CA LYS A 215 -13.78 -13.09 14.74
C LYS A 215 -14.79 -13.62 13.72
#